data_864e78b07a83d92d65d59fab346a3ea4
#
_entry.id   864e78b07a83d92d65d59fab346a3ea4
#
_cell.length_a   1.000
_cell.length_b   1.000
_cell.length_c   1.000
_cell.angle_alpha   90.00
_cell.angle_beta   90.00
_cell.angle_gamma   90.00
#
_symmetry.space_group_name_H-M   'P 1'
#
loop_
_entity.id
_entity.type
_entity.pdbx_description
1 polymer ?
#
loop_
_entity_poly.entity_id
_entity_poly.type
_entity_poly.pdbx_seq_one_letter_code
_entity_poly.pdbx_strand_id
1 'polypeptide(L)'
;MSCFNILNNDVIINIFEFLNDVDKINFSFCDIKLSNFRYCINFNDIYDYDTIKNVPYINRFKKIKYLANSNYIPNGITHLTFGDYFNQDITGCIPDSVIHLTFGDYFNQDITGCIPDSVIHLTFGWVFNQNITDCIPASVTHLTFGDYFDQNIKNCIPASVTHLTFGDYFNQDVTDCIPASVTHLIFGWEFNQIIKNCIPTNVTHLTFGRNFNQDITNCIPASVTHLIFKDNFNRNIKDCIPDSVTHLEFGDHFNQDIKGCIPTSVTHLTFGFYFDKNIKDCIPDSVKYLVIPKTSYDNSKKYISKKINVIIL
;
A
#
# COMPACT_ATOMS: atom_id res chain seq x y z
N MET A 1 -17.16 51.04 -0.56
CA MET A 1 -15.78 50.54 -0.90
C MET A 1 -15.57 49.27 -0.14
N SER A 2 -15.19 48.23 -0.86
CA SER A 2 -14.88 46.94 -0.21
C SER A 2 -13.65 47.11 0.67
N CYS A 3 -13.65 46.53 1.89
CA CYS A 3 -12.52 46.55 2.83
C CYS A 3 -11.23 45.92 2.24
N PHE A 4 -11.38 45.08 1.21
CA PHE A 4 -10.27 44.39 0.55
C PHE A 4 -9.46 45.29 -0.40
N ASN A 5 -9.97 46.48 -0.77
CA ASN A 5 -9.23 47.44 -1.59
C ASN A 5 -8.05 48.08 -0.84
N ILE A 6 -8.02 47.98 0.47
CA ILE A 6 -6.96 48.55 1.37
C ILE A 6 -5.79 47.56 1.49
N LEU A 7 -6.03 46.24 1.32
CA LEU A 7 -5.00 45.24 1.50
C LEU A 7 -4.09 45.15 0.28
N ASN A 8 -2.79 45.01 0.52
CA ASN A 8 -1.80 44.70 -0.50
C ASN A 8 -2.07 43.27 -1.07
N ASN A 9 -1.75 43.06 -2.34
CA ASN A 9 -1.91 41.77 -3.00
C ASN A 9 -1.15 40.64 -2.31
N ASP A 10 0.06 40.89 -1.80
CA ASP A 10 0.86 39.90 -1.08
C ASP A 10 0.17 39.44 0.21
N VAL A 11 -0.49 40.38 0.94
CA VAL A 11 -1.28 40.03 2.12
C VAL A 11 -2.47 39.16 1.75
N ILE A 12 -3.14 39.46 0.63
CA ILE A 12 -4.28 38.68 0.16
C ILE A 12 -3.83 37.28 -0.26
N ILE A 13 -2.69 37.15 -0.97
CA ILE A 13 -2.10 35.84 -1.34
C ILE A 13 -1.80 35.02 -0.10
N ASN A 14 -1.13 35.63 0.90
CA ASN A 14 -0.83 34.98 2.18
C ASN A 14 -2.09 34.51 2.89
N ILE A 15 -3.18 35.29 2.88
CA ILE A 15 -4.47 34.84 3.44
C ILE A 15 -4.95 33.58 2.71
N PHE A 16 -4.90 33.55 1.38
CA PHE A 16 -5.30 32.38 0.61
C PHE A 16 -4.45 31.15 0.91
N GLU A 17 -3.14 31.30 1.17
CA GLU A 17 -2.25 30.17 1.48
C GLU A 17 -2.60 29.47 2.79
N PHE A 18 -3.18 30.20 3.77
CA PHE A 18 -3.65 29.61 5.04
C PHE A 18 -5.02 28.92 4.93
N LEU A 19 -5.75 29.11 3.83
CA LEU A 19 -7.08 28.57 3.63
C LEU A 19 -6.99 27.17 3.00
N ASN A 20 -7.91 26.27 3.37
CA ASN A 20 -8.18 25.08 2.57
C ASN A 20 -8.87 25.46 1.24
N ASP A 21 -8.94 24.53 0.29
CA ASP A 21 -9.41 24.87 -1.04
C ASP A 21 -10.89 25.31 -1.09
N VAL A 22 -11.74 24.76 -0.24
CA VAL A 22 -13.15 25.17 -0.12
C VAL A 22 -13.25 26.62 0.34
N ASP A 23 -12.47 26.97 1.38
CA ASP A 23 -12.44 28.35 1.91
C ASP A 23 -11.79 29.31 0.92
N LYS A 24 -10.77 28.91 0.14
CA LYS A 24 -10.22 29.71 -0.96
C LYS A 24 -11.30 30.04 -1.98
N ILE A 25 -12.09 29.04 -2.40
CA ILE A 25 -13.19 29.24 -3.35
C ILE A 25 -14.21 30.22 -2.74
N ASN A 26 -14.70 29.95 -1.53
CA ASN A 26 -15.71 30.80 -0.88
C ASN A 26 -15.19 32.24 -0.66
N PHE A 27 -13.97 32.40 -0.17
CA PHE A 27 -13.36 33.71 0.02
C PHE A 27 -13.22 34.49 -1.28
N SER A 28 -12.89 33.79 -2.39
CA SER A 28 -12.79 34.39 -3.72
C SER A 28 -14.12 34.93 -4.24
N PHE A 29 -15.28 34.49 -3.73
CA PHE A 29 -16.59 35.01 -4.09
C PHE A 29 -17.00 36.23 -3.28
N CYS A 30 -16.32 36.58 -2.18
CA CYS A 30 -16.69 37.69 -1.31
C CYS A 30 -16.50 39.06 -2.00
N ASP A 31 -15.61 39.18 -2.97
CA ASP A 31 -15.29 40.43 -3.65
C ASP A 31 -14.74 40.20 -5.07
N ILE A 32 -15.02 41.11 -6.01
CA ILE A 32 -14.53 41.02 -7.39
C ILE A 32 -12.98 41.06 -7.47
N LYS A 33 -12.33 41.82 -6.59
CA LYS A 33 -10.87 41.84 -6.51
C LYS A 33 -10.33 40.47 -6.09
N LEU A 34 -10.96 39.80 -5.10
CA LEU A 34 -10.57 38.50 -4.64
C LEU A 34 -10.77 37.43 -5.70
N SER A 35 -11.78 37.56 -6.55
CA SER A 35 -12.03 36.58 -7.62
C SER A 35 -10.87 36.43 -8.61
N ASN A 36 -10.10 37.53 -8.83
CA ASN A 36 -8.94 37.50 -9.72
C ASN A 36 -7.77 36.68 -9.17
N PHE A 37 -7.69 36.49 -7.87
CA PHE A 37 -6.62 35.68 -7.25
C PHE A 37 -6.73 34.19 -7.59
N ARG A 38 -7.89 33.69 -8.06
CA ARG A 38 -8.03 32.30 -8.58
C ARG A 38 -7.00 31.96 -9.64
N TYR A 39 -6.53 32.94 -10.39
CA TYR A 39 -5.49 32.78 -11.42
C TYR A 39 -4.08 32.75 -10.84
N CYS A 40 -3.88 33.08 -9.57
CA CYS A 40 -2.58 33.19 -8.91
C CYS A 40 -2.35 32.14 -7.83
N ILE A 41 -3.42 31.68 -7.16
CA ILE A 41 -3.35 30.71 -6.06
C ILE A 41 -3.43 29.28 -6.58
N ASN A 42 -2.90 28.32 -5.79
CA ASN A 42 -3.01 26.91 -6.11
C ASN A 42 -4.11 26.24 -5.28
N PHE A 43 -4.78 25.27 -5.90
CA PHE A 43 -5.72 24.36 -5.26
C PHE A 43 -5.05 23.00 -5.11
N ASN A 44 -4.97 22.48 -3.88
CA ASN A 44 -4.13 21.34 -3.53
C ASN A 44 -4.93 20.05 -3.28
N ASP A 45 -6.25 20.13 -3.16
CA ASP A 45 -7.13 18.99 -3.07
C ASP A 45 -7.21 18.23 -4.40
N ILE A 46 -7.76 17.02 -4.38
CA ILE A 46 -7.97 16.23 -5.59
C ILE A 46 -9.31 16.61 -6.22
N TYR A 47 -9.27 17.03 -7.46
CA TYR A 47 -10.44 17.42 -8.24
C TYR A 47 -10.68 16.48 -9.41
N ASP A 48 -11.96 16.23 -9.70
CA ASP A 48 -12.36 15.50 -10.88
C ASP A 48 -12.23 16.39 -12.13
N TYR A 49 -11.56 15.91 -13.18
CA TYR A 49 -11.34 16.65 -14.41
C TYR A 49 -12.67 17.14 -15.01
N ASP A 50 -13.69 16.30 -15.05
CA ASP A 50 -14.96 16.63 -15.67
C ASP A 50 -15.69 17.78 -14.95
N THR A 51 -15.43 17.98 -13.66
CA THR A 51 -15.98 19.11 -12.90
C THR A 51 -15.26 20.42 -13.14
N ILE A 52 -13.95 20.38 -13.46
CA ILE A 52 -13.11 21.58 -13.55
C ILE A 52 -12.62 21.90 -14.99
N LYS A 53 -12.85 21.03 -15.97
CA LYS A 53 -12.33 21.18 -17.36
C LYS A 53 -12.67 22.49 -18.03
N ASN A 54 -13.77 23.14 -17.65
CA ASN A 54 -14.21 24.42 -18.19
C ASN A 54 -13.80 25.62 -17.31
N VAL A 55 -13.07 25.41 -16.22
CA VAL A 55 -12.61 26.48 -15.33
C VAL A 55 -11.42 27.19 -15.98
N PRO A 56 -11.44 28.53 -16.18
CA PRO A 56 -10.36 29.24 -16.89
C PRO A 56 -8.98 29.16 -16.24
N TYR A 57 -8.91 28.82 -14.95
CA TYR A 57 -7.69 28.65 -14.15
C TYR A 57 -7.41 27.19 -13.80
N ILE A 58 -7.79 26.24 -14.65
CA ILE A 58 -7.59 24.79 -14.45
C ILE A 58 -6.13 24.43 -14.14
N ASN A 59 -5.16 25.14 -14.68
CA ASN A 59 -3.72 24.96 -14.43
C ASN A 59 -3.29 25.27 -12.98
N ARG A 60 -4.18 25.79 -12.14
CA ARG A 60 -3.94 26.04 -10.71
C ARG A 60 -4.31 24.86 -9.84
N PHE A 61 -5.01 23.86 -10.37
CA PHE A 61 -5.30 22.63 -9.66
C PHE A 61 -4.08 21.69 -9.75
N LYS A 62 -3.54 21.30 -8.60
CA LYS A 62 -2.31 20.52 -8.51
C LYS A 62 -2.54 19.02 -8.63
N LYS A 63 -3.74 18.58 -8.29
CA LYS A 63 -4.12 17.16 -8.31
C LYS A 63 -5.44 17.01 -9.05
N ILE A 64 -5.36 16.49 -10.26
CA ILE A 64 -6.52 16.29 -11.12
C ILE A 64 -6.67 14.80 -11.39
N LYS A 65 -7.80 14.22 -10.97
CA LYS A 65 -8.14 12.83 -11.27
C LYS A 65 -9.02 12.74 -12.52
N TYR A 66 -8.83 11.65 -13.26
CA TYR A 66 -9.61 11.34 -14.45
C TYR A 66 -9.84 9.83 -14.57
N LEU A 67 -11.10 9.45 -14.87
CA LEU A 67 -11.47 8.08 -15.19
C LEU A 67 -11.57 7.95 -16.72
N ALA A 68 -10.65 7.18 -17.32
CA ALA A 68 -10.55 7.02 -18.76
C ALA A 68 -11.22 5.72 -19.23
N ASN A 69 -12.19 5.84 -20.12
CA ASN A 69 -12.81 4.70 -20.82
C ASN A 69 -12.33 4.57 -22.28
N SER A 70 -11.35 5.37 -22.67
CA SER A 70 -10.71 5.35 -23.99
C SER A 70 -9.24 5.74 -23.84
N ASN A 71 -8.47 5.62 -24.91
CA ASN A 71 -7.06 6.03 -24.96
C ASN A 71 -6.86 7.54 -25.15
N TYR A 72 -7.91 8.34 -25.19
CA TYR A 72 -7.83 9.81 -25.19
C TYR A 72 -7.80 10.34 -23.77
N ILE A 73 -6.62 10.76 -23.31
CA ILE A 73 -6.40 11.30 -21.97
C ILE A 73 -6.13 12.80 -22.05
N PRO A 74 -6.88 13.64 -21.33
CA PRO A 74 -6.63 15.08 -21.27
C PRO A 74 -5.26 15.40 -20.64
N ASN A 75 -4.63 16.46 -21.12
CA ASN A 75 -3.39 16.95 -20.52
C ASN A 75 -3.60 17.50 -19.10
N GLY A 76 -2.55 17.43 -18.27
CA GLY A 76 -2.58 17.96 -16.91
C GLY A 76 -3.20 17.03 -15.87
N ILE A 77 -3.64 15.84 -16.27
CA ILE A 77 -4.11 14.80 -15.36
C ILE A 77 -2.93 14.28 -14.53
N THR A 78 -3.10 14.19 -13.21
CA THR A 78 -2.09 13.69 -12.28
C THR A 78 -2.44 12.32 -11.68
N HIS A 79 -3.73 12.01 -11.59
CA HIS A 79 -4.26 10.73 -11.10
C HIS A 79 -5.15 10.14 -12.20
N LEU A 80 -4.60 9.17 -12.91
CA LEU A 80 -5.29 8.49 -14.00
C LEU A 80 -5.75 7.11 -13.54
N THR A 81 -7.04 6.85 -13.71
CA THR A 81 -7.62 5.51 -13.56
C THR A 81 -8.24 5.11 -14.89
N PHE A 82 -7.85 3.98 -15.44
CA PHE A 82 -8.59 3.37 -16.53
C PHE A 82 -9.80 2.61 -15.99
N GLY A 83 -10.94 2.75 -16.68
CA GLY A 83 -12.16 2.06 -16.28
C GLY A 83 -12.04 0.53 -16.35
N ASP A 84 -12.86 -0.18 -15.60
CA ASP A 84 -12.74 -1.63 -15.40
C ASP A 84 -12.68 -2.42 -16.70
N TYR A 85 -13.49 -2.04 -17.70
CA TYR A 85 -13.56 -2.71 -19.00
C TYR A 85 -12.58 -2.17 -20.05
N PHE A 86 -11.74 -1.20 -19.71
CA PHE A 86 -10.76 -0.67 -20.65
C PHE A 86 -9.66 -1.72 -20.89
N ASN A 87 -9.50 -2.13 -22.16
CA ASN A 87 -8.47 -3.08 -22.57
C ASN A 87 -7.97 -2.76 -23.99
N GLN A 88 -7.54 -1.54 -24.22
CA GLN A 88 -7.01 -1.05 -25.48
C GLN A 88 -5.51 -0.77 -25.39
N ASP A 89 -4.85 -0.65 -26.56
CA ASP A 89 -3.47 -0.19 -26.64
C ASP A 89 -3.35 1.24 -26.06
N ILE A 90 -2.33 1.43 -25.21
CA ILE A 90 -2.04 2.68 -24.48
C ILE A 90 -0.75 3.36 -24.96
N THR A 91 -0.16 2.91 -26.05
CA THR A 91 1.09 3.48 -26.59
C THR A 91 0.95 4.99 -26.81
N GLY A 92 1.77 5.77 -26.09
CA GLY A 92 1.79 7.23 -26.16
C GLY A 92 0.52 7.94 -25.66
N CYS A 93 -0.37 7.23 -24.96
CA CYS A 93 -1.64 7.81 -24.48
C CYS A 93 -1.53 8.48 -23.12
N ILE A 94 -0.60 8.04 -22.26
CA ILE A 94 -0.51 8.50 -20.88
C ILE A 94 0.34 9.78 -20.83
N PRO A 95 -0.21 10.91 -20.37
CA PRO A 95 0.53 12.17 -20.28
C PRO A 95 1.65 12.11 -19.22
N ASP A 96 2.76 12.82 -19.47
CA ASP A 96 3.90 12.99 -18.54
C ASP A 96 3.54 13.72 -17.22
N SER A 97 2.32 14.21 -17.10
CA SER A 97 1.81 14.79 -15.85
C SER A 97 1.27 13.76 -14.86
N VAL A 98 1.10 12.49 -15.28
CA VAL A 98 0.51 11.43 -14.45
C VAL A 98 1.52 10.94 -13.42
N ILE A 99 1.13 11.02 -12.16
CA ILE A 99 1.91 10.58 -10.99
C ILE A 99 1.35 9.27 -10.41
N HIS A 100 0.02 9.16 -10.41
CA HIS A 100 -0.71 7.98 -9.97
C HIS A 100 -1.42 7.36 -11.17
N LEU A 101 -1.09 6.11 -11.47
CA LEU A 101 -1.66 5.34 -12.57
C LEU A 101 -2.28 4.06 -12.05
N THR A 102 -3.57 3.88 -12.32
CA THR A 102 -4.32 2.68 -11.97
C THR A 102 -4.98 2.13 -13.23
N PHE A 103 -4.72 0.86 -13.51
CA PHE A 103 -5.41 0.12 -14.57
C PHE A 103 -6.67 -0.55 -14.02
N GLY A 104 -7.73 -0.55 -14.82
CA GLY A 104 -8.98 -1.23 -14.49
C GLY A 104 -8.88 -2.75 -14.56
N ASP A 105 -9.89 -3.43 -14.06
CA ASP A 105 -9.87 -4.88 -13.78
C ASP A 105 -9.56 -5.75 -15.00
N TYR A 106 -10.04 -5.37 -16.19
CA TYR A 106 -9.88 -6.17 -17.40
C TYR A 106 -8.73 -5.74 -18.30
N PHE A 107 -7.88 -4.80 -17.86
CA PHE A 107 -6.71 -4.39 -18.64
C PHE A 107 -5.65 -5.49 -18.65
N ASN A 108 -5.27 -5.96 -19.87
CA ASN A 108 -4.26 -6.99 -20.06
C ASN A 108 -3.48 -6.80 -21.38
N GLN A 109 -3.06 -5.58 -21.70
CA GLN A 109 -2.28 -5.27 -22.89
C GLN A 109 -0.79 -5.16 -22.56
N ASP A 110 0.06 -5.22 -23.61
CA ASP A 110 1.48 -4.89 -23.50
C ASP A 110 1.66 -3.45 -23.03
N ILE A 111 2.58 -3.24 -22.09
CA ILE A 111 2.88 -1.94 -21.50
C ILE A 111 4.30 -1.47 -21.81
N THR A 112 5.01 -2.15 -22.73
CA THR A 112 6.40 -1.83 -23.08
C THR A 112 6.53 -0.39 -23.57
N GLY A 113 7.27 0.45 -22.84
CA GLY A 113 7.45 1.87 -23.15
C GLY A 113 6.22 2.74 -23.05
N CYS A 114 5.14 2.25 -22.40
CA CYS A 114 3.86 2.95 -22.30
C CYS A 114 3.71 3.79 -21.03
N ILE A 115 4.46 3.47 -19.96
CA ILE A 115 4.33 4.13 -18.66
C ILE A 115 5.36 5.25 -18.56
N PRO A 116 4.93 6.52 -18.37
CA PRO A 116 5.84 7.66 -18.27
C PRO A 116 6.71 7.63 -17.02
N ASP A 117 7.91 8.25 -17.11
CA ASP A 117 8.85 8.43 -15.99
C ASP A 117 8.34 9.36 -14.88
N SER A 118 7.19 9.96 -15.04
CA SER A 118 6.50 10.75 -14.00
C SER A 118 5.74 9.90 -13.00
N VAL A 119 5.43 8.62 -13.33
CA VAL A 119 4.60 7.73 -12.51
C VAL A 119 5.38 7.28 -11.28
N ILE A 120 4.81 7.55 -10.10
CA ILE A 120 5.34 7.16 -8.78
C ILE A 120 4.55 6.00 -8.20
N HIS A 121 3.23 6.01 -8.38
CA HIS A 121 2.32 4.95 -7.90
C HIS A 121 1.71 4.25 -9.10
N LEU A 122 1.95 2.94 -9.19
CA LEU A 122 1.47 2.09 -10.28
C LEU A 122 0.67 0.93 -9.72
N THR A 123 -0.59 0.81 -10.14
CA THR A 123 -1.49 -0.27 -9.75
C THR A 123 -2.07 -0.93 -10.98
N PHE A 124 -1.93 -2.23 -11.07
CA PHE A 124 -2.54 -3.06 -12.11
C PHE A 124 -3.87 -3.64 -11.63
N GLY A 125 -4.82 -3.76 -12.55
CA GLY A 125 -6.13 -4.35 -12.31
C GLY A 125 -6.10 -5.89 -12.29
N TRP A 126 -7.23 -6.47 -12.02
CA TRP A 126 -7.42 -7.87 -11.66
C TRP A 126 -6.79 -8.87 -12.63
N VAL A 127 -7.05 -8.76 -13.95
CA VAL A 127 -6.61 -9.77 -14.94
C VAL A 127 -5.23 -9.51 -15.56
N PHE A 128 -4.55 -8.43 -15.17
CA PHE A 128 -3.24 -8.11 -15.75
C PHE A 128 -2.22 -9.22 -15.50
N ASN A 129 -1.71 -9.82 -16.59
CA ASN A 129 -0.73 -10.91 -16.54
C ASN A 129 0.24 -10.87 -17.73
N GLN A 130 0.76 -9.72 -18.08
CA GLN A 130 1.73 -9.55 -19.16
C GLN A 130 3.18 -9.56 -18.65
N ASN A 131 4.13 -9.80 -19.56
CA ASN A 131 5.54 -9.64 -19.25
C ASN A 131 5.84 -8.18 -18.92
N ILE A 132 6.59 -7.95 -17.84
CA ILE A 132 6.94 -6.61 -17.35
C ILE A 132 8.44 -6.30 -17.45
N THR A 133 9.20 -7.10 -18.20
CA THR A 133 10.63 -6.88 -18.38
C THR A 133 10.87 -5.50 -19.01
N ASP A 134 11.65 -4.67 -18.32
CA ASP A 134 11.96 -3.27 -18.70
C ASP A 134 10.72 -2.37 -18.91
N CYS A 135 9.57 -2.73 -18.33
CA CYS A 135 8.32 -1.99 -18.52
C CYS A 135 8.01 -1.00 -17.38
N ILE A 136 8.58 -1.21 -16.20
CA ILE A 136 8.28 -0.38 -15.01
C ILE A 136 9.34 0.71 -14.88
N PRO A 137 8.95 2.01 -14.94
CA PRO A 137 9.91 3.11 -14.83
C PRO A 137 10.63 3.16 -13.48
N ALA A 138 11.87 3.69 -13.50
CA ALA A 138 12.70 3.87 -12.30
C ALA A 138 12.19 4.96 -11.34
N SER A 139 11.12 5.66 -11.68
CA SER A 139 10.39 6.60 -10.82
C SER A 139 9.41 5.92 -9.88
N VAL A 140 8.96 4.69 -10.21
CA VAL A 140 7.93 3.98 -9.44
C VAL A 140 8.46 3.57 -8.07
N THR A 141 7.77 4.02 -7.02
CA THR A 141 8.08 3.69 -5.62
C THR A 141 7.03 2.77 -4.98
N HIS A 142 5.80 2.82 -5.48
CA HIS A 142 4.68 1.98 -5.02
C HIS A 142 4.17 1.18 -6.20
N LEU A 143 4.30 -0.15 -6.10
CA LEU A 143 3.91 -1.07 -7.16
C LEU A 143 2.95 -2.12 -6.61
N THR A 144 1.75 -2.18 -7.20
CA THR A 144 0.72 -3.16 -6.85
C THR A 144 0.32 -3.93 -8.10
N PHE A 145 0.45 -5.24 -8.03
CA PHE A 145 -0.02 -6.14 -9.08
C PHE A 145 -1.46 -6.59 -8.83
N GLY A 146 -2.19 -6.81 -9.90
CA GLY A 146 -3.53 -7.39 -9.86
C GLY A 146 -3.52 -8.89 -9.53
N ASP A 147 -4.70 -9.42 -9.21
CA ASP A 147 -4.82 -10.77 -8.64
C ASP A 147 -4.26 -11.87 -9.55
N TYR A 148 -4.48 -11.80 -10.85
CA TYR A 148 -4.04 -12.83 -11.79
C TYR A 148 -2.57 -12.72 -12.26
N PHE A 149 -1.83 -11.70 -11.77
CA PHE A 149 -0.42 -11.57 -12.14
C PHE A 149 0.41 -12.73 -11.58
N ASP A 150 0.96 -13.56 -12.48
CA ASP A 150 1.80 -14.71 -12.14
C ASP A 150 2.98 -14.86 -13.14
N GLN A 151 3.66 -13.75 -13.46
CA GLN A 151 4.82 -13.74 -14.36
C GLN A 151 6.12 -13.78 -13.57
N ASN A 152 7.19 -14.22 -14.26
CA ASN A 152 8.53 -14.14 -13.72
C ASN A 152 8.94 -12.66 -13.55
N ILE A 153 9.40 -12.28 -12.35
CA ILE A 153 9.76 -10.91 -11.99
C ILE A 153 11.27 -10.68 -11.88
N LYS A 154 12.09 -11.63 -12.31
CA LYS A 154 13.53 -11.52 -12.18
C LYS A 154 14.06 -10.32 -12.98
N ASN A 155 14.72 -9.39 -12.29
CA ASN A 155 15.21 -8.12 -12.80
C ASN A 155 14.13 -7.18 -13.38
N CYS A 156 12.85 -7.40 -13.04
CA CYS A 156 11.76 -6.59 -13.57
C CYS A 156 11.29 -5.48 -12.61
N ILE A 157 11.61 -5.58 -11.33
CA ILE A 157 11.20 -4.60 -10.32
C ILE A 157 12.31 -3.56 -10.13
N PRO A 158 12.04 -2.26 -10.38
CA PRO A 158 13.06 -1.21 -10.22
C PRO A 158 13.56 -1.05 -8.78
N ALA A 159 14.83 -0.63 -8.65
CA ALA A 159 15.45 -0.36 -7.35
C ALA A 159 14.91 0.87 -6.61
N SER A 160 13.98 1.58 -7.18
CA SER A 160 13.21 2.67 -6.56
C SER A 160 12.02 2.19 -5.73
N VAL A 161 11.52 0.96 -5.99
CA VAL A 161 10.31 0.42 -5.35
C VAL A 161 10.55 0.19 -3.87
N THR A 162 9.72 0.82 -3.04
CA THR A 162 9.74 0.71 -1.57
C THR A 162 8.52 -0.05 -1.03
N HIS A 163 7.40 0.00 -1.75
CA HIS A 163 6.16 -0.71 -1.42
C HIS A 163 5.81 -1.64 -2.57
N LEU A 164 5.80 -2.93 -2.31
CA LEU A 164 5.54 -3.98 -3.30
C LEU A 164 4.42 -4.89 -2.81
N THR A 165 3.34 -4.95 -3.59
CA THR A 165 2.20 -5.82 -3.32
C THR A 165 1.96 -6.74 -4.51
N PHE A 166 1.94 -8.03 -4.26
CA PHE A 166 1.55 -9.05 -5.22
C PHE A 166 0.08 -9.40 -5.08
N GLY A 167 -0.56 -9.70 -6.20
CA GLY A 167 -1.94 -10.15 -6.26
C GLY A 167 -2.11 -11.61 -5.82
N ASP A 168 -3.36 -12.05 -5.75
CA ASP A 168 -3.74 -13.30 -5.08
C ASP A 168 -3.15 -14.56 -5.72
N TYR A 169 -3.00 -14.61 -7.04
CA TYR A 169 -2.52 -15.81 -7.74
C TYR A 169 -0.99 -15.85 -7.95
N PHE A 170 -0.26 -14.81 -7.55
CA PHE A 170 1.20 -14.79 -7.70
C PHE A 170 1.86 -15.91 -6.88
N ASN A 171 2.55 -16.83 -7.56
CA ASN A 171 3.25 -17.96 -6.92
C ASN A 171 4.58 -18.31 -7.60
N GLN A 172 5.32 -17.30 -8.09
CA GLN A 172 6.63 -17.49 -8.73
C GLN A 172 7.77 -17.50 -7.70
N ASP A 173 8.91 -18.07 -8.11
CA ASP A 173 10.17 -17.97 -7.36
C ASP A 173 10.60 -16.50 -7.27
N VAL A 174 10.88 -16.04 -6.05
CA VAL A 174 11.30 -14.67 -5.75
C VAL A 174 12.79 -14.55 -5.39
N THR A 175 13.56 -15.60 -5.65
CA THR A 175 15.01 -15.63 -5.38
C THR A 175 15.72 -14.53 -6.18
N ASP A 176 16.37 -13.59 -5.47
CA ASP A 176 17.06 -12.42 -6.03
C ASP A 176 16.16 -11.52 -6.91
N CYS A 177 14.86 -11.55 -6.69
CA CYS A 177 13.89 -10.80 -7.49
C CYS A 177 13.40 -9.50 -6.81
N ILE A 178 13.44 -9.43 -5.49
CA ILE A 178 12.90 -8.30 -4.72
C ILE A 178 14.03 -7.31 -4.43
N PRO A 179 13.91 -6.03 -4.87
CA PRO A 179 14.94 -5.03 -4.64
C PRO A 179 15.20 -4.74 -3.16
N ALA A 180 16.46 -4.39 -2.83
CA ALA A 180 16.87 -4.02 -1.47
C ALA A 180 16.21 -2.75 -0.93
N SER A 181 15.61 -1.93 -1.80
CA SER A 181 14.84 -0.73 -1.44
C SER A 181 13.48 -1.03 -0.80
N VAL A 182 12.96 -2.25 -0.98
CA VAL A 182 11.61 -2.61 -0.50
C VAL A 182 11.58 -2.64 1.02
N THR A 183 10.66 -1.88 1.60
CA THR A 183 10.39 -1.78 3.04
C THR A 183 9.05 -2.40 3.43
N HIS A 184 8.09 -2.38 2.50
CA HIS A 184 6.76 -2.99 2.68
C HIS A 184 6.54 -4.03 1.59
N LEU A 185 6.35 -5.29 2.01
CA LEU A 185 6.21 -6.43 1.12
C LEU A 185 4.97 -7.23 1.48
N ILE A 186 4.06 -7.36 0.52
CA ILE A 186 2.81 -8.11 0.68
C ILE A 186 2.72 -9.16 -0.40
N PHE A 187 2.59 -10.41 -0.01
CA PHE A 187 2.28 -11.54 -0.89
C PHE A 187 0.78 -11.86 -0.86
N GLY A 188 0.23 -12.22 -2.03
CA GLY A 188 -1.16 -12.61 -2.19
C GLY A 188 -1.46 -14.03 -1.75
N TRP A 189 -2.68 -14.50 -1.99
CA TRP A 189 -3.25 -15.71 -1.39
C TRP A 189 -2.50 -16.98 -1.72
N GLU A 190 -2.13 -17.18 -2.99
CA GLU A 190 -1.55 -18.44 -3.48
C GLU A 190 -0.03 -18.55 -3.27
N PHE A 191 0.62 -17.45 -2.84
CA PHE A 191 2.07 -17.48 -2.65
C PHE A 191 2.49 -18.51 -1.60
N ASN A 192 3.25 -19.52 -2.02
CA ASN A 192 3.75 -20.60 -1.16
C ASN A 192 5.13 -21.09 -1.59
N GLN A 193 6.02 -20.20 -2.02
CA GLN A 193 7.38 -20.51 -2.42
C GLN A 193 8.35 -20.50 -1.23
N ILE A 194 9.51 -21.15 -1.41
CA ILE A 194 10.61 -21.09 -0.44
C ILE A 194 11.16 -19.68 -0.42
N ILE A 195 11.29 -19.09 0.79
CA ILE A 195 11.72 -17.69 0.95
C ILE A 195 13.12 -17.53 1.54
N LYS A 196 13.90 -18.60 1.58
CA LYS A 196 15.25 -18.56 2.14
C LYS A 196 16.14 -17.59 1.36
N ASN A 197 16.64 -16.56 2.04
CA ASN A 197 17.43 -15.45 1.48
C ASN A 197 16.69 -14.62 0.41
N CYS A 198 15.35 -14.69 0.34
CA CYS A 198 14.57 -13.98 -0.67
C CYS A 198 14.05 -12.61 -0.17
N ILE A 199 13.92 -12.44 1.13
CA ILE A 199 13.36 -11.21 1.73
C ILE A 199 14.50 -10.22 1.99
N PRO A 200 14.47 -9.02 1.40
CA PRO A 200 15.51 -8.00 1.60
C PRO A 200 15.64 -7.54 3.05
N THR A 201 16.88 -7.18 3.45
CA THR A 201 17.21 -6.78 4.82
C THR A 201 16.64 -5.41 5.24
N ASN A 202 16.01 -4.67 4.34
CA ASN A 202 15.34 -3.39 4.63
C ASN A 202 13.83 -3.55 4.83
N VAL A 203 13.27 -4.75 4.65
CA VAL A 203 11.84 -4.98 4.84
C VAL A 203 11.48 -4.83 6.31
N THR A 204 10.56 -3.93 6.60
CA THR A 204 10.03 -3.64 7.95
C THR A 204 8.61 -4.18 8.15
N HIS A 205 7.84 -4.23 7.08
CA HIS A 205 6.47 -4.76 7.07
C HIS A 205 6.39 -5.93 6.08
N LEU A 206 6.09 -7.11 6.59
CA LEU A 206 6.03 -8.34 5.82
C LEU A 206 4.71 -9.05 6.06
N THR A 207 3.94 -9.24 4.99
CA THR A 207 2.68 -9.98 5.03
C THR A 207 2.74 -11.13 4.06
N PHE A 208 2.48 -12.33 4.57
CA PHE A 208 2.27 -13.54 3.77
C PHE A 208 0.79 -13.79 3.56
N GLY A 209 0.44 -14.25 2.37
CA GLY A 209 -0.92 -14.54 1.98
C GLY A 209 -1.48 -15.84 2.57
N ARG A 210 -2.68 -16.18 2.14
CA ARG A 210 -3.52 -17.22 2.73
C ARG A 210 -2.87 -18.61 2.72
N ASN A 211 -2.24 -18.99 1.62
CA ASN A 211 -1.74 -20.36 1.42
C ASN A 211 -0.27 -20.54 1.82
N PHE A 212 0.40 -19.48 2.28
CA PHE A 212 1.79 -19.58 2.70
C PHE A 212 1.95 -20.52 3.90
N ASN A 213 2.71 -21.60 3.72
CA ASN A 213 2.97 -22.58 4.73
C ASN A 213 4.37 -23.23 4.58
N GLN A 214 5.40 -22.42 4.34
CA GLN A 214 6.78 -22.86 4.20
C GLN A 214 7.55 -22.74 5.51
N ASP A 215 8.72 -23.41 5.58
CA ASP A 215 9.67 -23.22 6.67
C ASP A 215 10.25 -21.80 6.62
N ILE A 216 10.23 -21.12 7.75
CA ILE A 216 10.73 -19.74 7.91
C ILE A 216 12.03 -19.66 8.72
N THR A 217 12.68 -20.77 8.96
CA THR A 217 13.94 -20.82 9.75
C THR A 217 15.02 -19.98 9.07
N ASN A 218 15.47 -18.94 9.78
CA ASN A 218 16.44 -17.93 9.27
C ASN A 218 16.00 -17.23 7.97
N CYS A 219 14.68 -17.10 7.73
CA CYS A 219 14.16 -16.47 6.52
C CYS A 219 13.68 -15.03 6.74
N ILE A 220 13.31 -14.67 7.97
CA ILE A 220 12.76 -13.35 8.30
C ILE A 220 13.91 -12.41 8.72
N PRO A 221 14.12 -11.28 8.00
CA PRO A 221 15.18 -10.34 8.35
C PRO A 221 14.99 -9.66 9.71
N ALA A 222 16.11 -9.30 10.37
CA ALA A 222 16.10 -8.58 11.64
C ALA A 222 15.61 -7.12 11.56
N SER A 223 15.25 -6.64 10.39
CA SER A 223 14.60 -5.35 10.16
C SER A 223 13.08 -5.39 10.33
N VAL A 224 12.46 -6.60 10.25
CA VAL A 224 11.01 -6.76 10.26
C VAL A 224 10.45 -6.42 11.64
N THR A 225 9.53 -5.45 11.67
CA THR A 225 8.81 -5.00 12.87
C THR A 225 7.35 -5.44 12.88
N HIS A 226 6.76 -5.60 11.69
CA HIS A 226 5.39 -6.06 11.49
C HIS A 226 5.41 -7.33 10.66
N LEU A 227 4.98 -8.44 11.24
CA LEU A 227 4.98 -9.76 10.60
C LEU A 227 3.58 -10.37 10.69
N ILE A 228 2.99 -10.60 9.51
CA ILE A 228 1.63 -11.11 9.39
C ILE A 228 1.63 -12.39 8.57
N PHE A 229 1.12 -13.44 9.14
CA PHE A 229 0.78 -14.69 8.45
C PHE A 229 -0.75 -14.81 8.36
N LYS A 230 -1.24 -15.14 7.17
CA LYS A 230 -2.66 -15.39 6.95
C LYS A 230 -3.01 -16.87 7.16
N ASP A 231 -4.19 -17.27 6.79
CA ASP A 231 -4.94 -18.44 7.23
C ASP A 231 -4.15 -19.75 7.42
N ASN A 232 -3.40 -20.21 6.41
CA ASN A 232 -2.90 -21.59 6.38
C ASN A 232 -1.52 -21.79 7.00
N PHE A 233 -0.85 -20.72 7.45
CA PHE A 233 0.47 -20.87 8.08
C PHE A 233 0.36 -21.66 9.39
N ASN A 234 1.03 -22.81 9.44
CA ASN A 234 1.04 -23.70 10.61
C ASN A 234 2.37 -24.43 10.76
N ARG A 235 3.49 -23.70 10.75
CA ARG A 235 4.85 -24.24 10.92
C ARG A 235 5.39 -23.93 12.31
N ASN A 236 6.39 -24.73 12.73
CA ASN A 236 7.14 -24.42 13.94
C ASN A 236 7.84 -23.06 13.78
N ILE A 237 7.69 -22.21 14.79
CA ILE A 237 8.24 -20.85 14.81
C ILE A 237 9.37 -20.68 15.83
N LYS A 238 9.85 -21.76 16.41
CA LYS A 238 10.92 -21.70 17.42
C LYS A 238 12.18 -21.10 16.80
N ASP A 239 12.68 -20.05 17.43
CA ASP A 239 13.86 -19.30 16.99
C ASP A 239 13.75 -18.70 15.57
N CYS A 240 12.51 -18.55 15.05
CA CYS A 240 12.27 -18.06 13.69
C CYS A 240 11.82 -16.58 13.62
N ILE A 241 11.27 -16.05 14.71
CA ILE A 241 10.75 -14.68 14.77
C ILE A 241 11.83 -13.77 15.33
N PRO A 242 12.28 -12.73 14.56
CA PRO A 242 13.32 -11.81 15.01
C PRO A 242 12.91 -10.96 16.22
N ASP A 243 13.90 -10.59 17.05
CA ASP A 243 13.71 -9.71 18.21
C ASP A 243 13.31 -8.26 17.85
N SER A 244 13.28 -7.91 16.59
CA SER A 244 12.76 -6.63 16.07
C SER A 244 11.24 -6.58 15.96
N VAL A 245 10.57 -7.75 15.93
CA VAL A 245 9.12 -7.83 15.69
C VAL A 245 8.34 -7.31 16.89
N THR A 246 7.51 -6.31 16.65
CA THR A 246 6.62 -5.67 17.64
C THR A 246 5.15 -6.02 17.42
N HIS A 247 4.78 -6.29 16.16
CA HIS A 247 3.44 -6.68 15.75
C HIS A 247 3.52 -8.05 15.07
N LEU A 248 2.88 -9.06 15.67
CA LEU A 248 2.88 -10.44 15.19
C LEU A 248 1.45 -10.95 15.08
N GLU A 249 1.06 -11.34 13.88
CA GLU A 249 -0.26 -11.88 13.59
C GLU A 249 -0.15 -13.25 12.95
N PHE A 250 -0.89 -14.20 13.51
CA PHE A 250 -1.09 -15.54 12.95
C PHE A 250 -2.53 -15.70 12.50
N GLY A 251 -2.71 -16.33 11.33
CA GLY A 251 -4.01 -16.62 10.76
C GLY A 251 -4.71 -17.81 11.40
N ASP A 252 -5.84 -18.18 10.83
CA ASP A 252 -6.81 -19.07 11.46
C ASP A 252 -6.28 -20.47 11.79
N HIS A 253 -5.44 -21.05 10.94
CA HIS A 253 -4.97 -22.44 11.11
C HIS A 253 -3.69 -22.58 11.91
N PHE A 254 -3.08 -21.47 12.38
CA PHE A 254 -1.89 -21.58 13.22
C PHE A 254 -2.22 -22.23 14.55
N ASN A 255 -1.63 -23.38 14.81
CA ASN A 255 -1.87 -24.17 16.04
C ASN A 255 -0.61 -24.90 16.52
N GLN A 256 0.53 -24.21 16.60
CA GLN A 256 1.80 -24.74 17.07
C GLN A 256 2.06 -24.38 18.53
N ASP A 257 2.98 -25.13 19.18
CA ASP A 257 3.49 -24.74 20.49
C ASP A 257 4.29 -23.43 20.36
N ILE A 258 3.99 -22.48 21.23
CA ILE A 258 4.60 -21.14 21.22
C ILE A 258 5.50 -20.88 22.42
N LYS A 259 5.80 -21.92 23.20
CA LYS A 259 6.62 -21.77 24.41
C LYS A 259 8.04 -21.30 24.07
N GLY A 260 8.37 -20.08 24.52
CA GLY A 260 9.66 -19.45 24.24
C GLY A 260 9.86 -19.06 22.78
N CYS A 261 8.76 -18.98 21.98
CA CYS A 261 8.83 -18.64 20.56
C CYS A 261 8.48 -17.18 20.27
N ILE A 262 7.79 -16.50 21.18
CA ILE A 262 7.36 -15.10 21.00
C ILE A 262 8.44 -14.19 21.59
N PRO A 263 9.07 -13.32 20.78
CA PRO A 263 10.08 -12.38 21.25
C PRO A 263 9.56 -11.39 22.29
N THR A 264 10.44 -10.95 23.19
CA THR A 264 10.12 -9.97 24.23
C THR A 264 9.91 -8.53 23.71
N SER A 265 10.12 -8.32 22.44
CA SER A 265 9.80 -7.07 21.71
C SER A 265 8.33 -6.97 21.32
N VAL A 266 7.60 -8.10 21.24
CA VAL A 266 6.22 -8.13 20.76
C VAL A 266 5.28 -7.41 21.72
N THR A 267 4.55 -6.44 21.20
CA THR A 267 3.55 -5.63 21.92
C THR A 267 2.13 -5.92 21.46
N HIS A 268 1.97 -6.34 20.22
CA HIS A 268 0.68 -6.71 19.62
C HIS A 268 0.78 -8.14 19.11
N LEU A 269 -0.05 -9.03 19.65
CA LEU A 269 -0.07 -10.45 19.31
C LEU A 269 -1.47 -10.90 18.96
N THR A 270 -1.62 -11.47 17.77
CA THR A 270 -2.90 -11.99 17.29
C THR A 270 -2.78 -13.46 16.95
N PHE A 271 -3.68 -14.27 17.47
CA PHE A 271 -3.92 -15.65 17.06
C PHE A 271 -5.25 -15.76 16.33
N GLY A 272 -5.28 -16.60 15.29
CA GLY A 272 -6.48 -16.88 14.54
C GLY A 272 -7.43 -17.88 15.22
N PHE A 273 -8.52 -18.18 14.55
CA PHE A 273 -9.71 -18.82 15.12
C PHE A 273 -9.48 -20.24 15.68
N TYR A 274 -8.59 -21.04 15.08
CA TYR A 274 -8.37 -22.44 15.48
C TYR A 274 -7.19 -22.63 16.45
N PHE A 275 -6.59 -21.55 16.96
CA PHE A 275 -5.52 -21.66 17.95
C PHE A 275 -6.07 -22.19 19.28
N ASP A 276 -5.60 -23.36 19.73
CA ASP A 276 -6.07 -24.02 20.95
C ASP A 276 -4.96 -24.41 21.94
N LYS A 277 -3.72 -23.96 21.69
CA LYS A 277 -2.57 -24.32 22.53
C LYS A 277 -2.61 -23.65 23.91
N ASN A 278 -1.99 -24.32 24.86
CA ASN A 278 -1.79 -23.76 26.20
C ASN A 278 -0.76 -22.62 26.13
N ILE A 279 -1.15 -21.43 26.57
CA ILE A 279 -0.31 -20.22 26.57
C ILE A 279 0.34 -19.94 27.95
N LYS A 280 0.30 -20.90 28.86
CA LYS A 280 0.96 -20.73 30.18
C LYS A 280 2.45 -20.46 29.98
N ASP A 281 2.92 -19.35 30.55
CA ASP A 281 4.31 -18.89 30.48
C ASP A 281 4.81 -18.69 29.03
N CYS A 282 3.89 -18.44 28.08
CA CYS A 282 4.23 -18.28 26.65
C CYS A 282 4.09 -16.84 26.15
N ILE A 283 3.29 -16.02 26.84
CA ILE A 283 3.05 -14.63 26.44
C ILE A 283 4.02 -13.71 27.18
N PRO A 284 4.91 -13.00 26.46
CA PRO A 284 5.85 -12.06 27.11
C PRO A 284 5.14 -10.90 27.82
N ASP A 285 5.76 -10.37 28.86
CA ASP A 285 5.25 -9.20 29.64
C ASP A 285 5.18 -7.91 28.80
N SER A 286 5.85 -7.87 27.67
CA SER A 286 5.82 -6.77 26.70
C SER A 286 4.49 -6.64 25.97
N VAL A 287 3.71 -7.73 25.86
CA VAL A 287 2.44 -7.75 25.13
C VAL A 287 1.42 -6.87 25.82
N LYS A 288 0.90 -5.89 25.07
CA LYS A 288 -0.11 -4.93 25.50
C LYS A 288 -1.50 -5.27 24.93
N TYR A 289 -1.51 -5.82 23.73
CA TYR A 289 -2.74 -6.18 22.99
C TYR A 289 -2.64 -7.63 22.56
N LEU A 290 -3.62 -8.44 22.97
CA LEU A 290 -3.72 -9.85 22.64
C LEU A 290 -5.09 -10.16 22.03
N VAL A 291 -5.10 -10.64 20.79
CA VAL A 291 -6.29 -11.22 20.15
C VAL A 291 -6.17 -12.73 20.23
N ILE A 292 -7.17 -13.40 20.79
CA ILE A 292 -7.15 -14.85 21.06
C ILE A 292 -8.54 -15.47 20.96
N PRO A 293 -8.66 -16.71 20.43
CA PRO A 293 -9.92 -17.43 20.43
C PRO A 293 -10.50 -17.65 21.82
N LYS A 294 -11.83 -17.65 21.91
CA LYS A 294 -12.55 -17.85 23.18
C LYS A 294 -12.12 -19.12 23.90
N THR A 295 -11.97 -20.23 23.19
CA THR A 295 -11.55 -21.53 23.75
C THR A 295 -10.17 -21.44 24.43
N SER A 296 -9.18 -20.85 23.78
CA SER A 296 -7.85 -20.66 24.35
C SER A 296 -7.84 -19.66 25.50
N TYR A 297 -8.64 -18.59 25.39
CA TYR A 297 -8.81 -17.64 26.49
C TYR A 297 -9.37 -18.30 27.74
N ASP A 298 -10.50 -19.02 27.62
CA ASP A 298 -11.17 -19.67 28.76
C ASP A 298 -10.25 -20.67 29.47
N ASN A 299 -9.44 -21.41 28.71
CA ASN A 299 -8.46 -22.36 29.25
C ASN A 299 -7.23 -21.69 29.90
N SER A 300 -6.93 -20.45 29.51
CA SER A 300 -5.64 -19.81 29.83
C SER A 300 -5.75 -18.49 30.58
N LYS A 301 -6.95 -17.93 30.79
CA LYS A 301 -7.20 -16.59 31.36
C LYS A 301 -6.46 -16.30 32.67
N LYS A 302 -6.24 -17.34 33.50
CA LYS A 302 -5.52 -17.20 34.77
C LYS A 302 -4.00 -16.94 34.58
N TYR A 303 -3.46 -17.19 33.39
CA TYR A 303 -2.06 -16.98 33.06
C TYR A 303 -1.83 -15.69 32.26
N ILE A 304 -2.91 -15.01 31.83
CA ILE A 304 -2.83 -13.74 31.09
C ILE A 304 -2.73 -12.61 32.10
N SER A 305 -1.71 -11.75 31.95
CA SER A 305 -1.54 -10.57 32.80
C SER A 305 -2.74 -9.64 32.69
N LYS A 306 -3.20 -9.11 33.82
CA LYS A 306 -4.32 -8.12 33.87
C LYS A 306 -3.98 -6.80 33.19
N LYS A 307 -2.71 -6.57 32.83
CA LYS A 307 -2.27 -5.37 32.10
C LYS A 307 -2.48 -5.47 30.59
N ILE A 308 -2.78 -6.66 30.09
CA ILE A 308 -2.98 -6.93 28.65
C ILE A 308 -4.44 -6.60 28.29
N ASN A 309 -4.61 -5.80 27.25
CA ASN A 309 -5.91 -5.61 26.61
C ASN A 309 -6.21 -6.84 25.75
N VAL A 310 -7.21 -7.62 26.15
CA VAL A 310 -7.56 -8.86 25.45
C VAL A 310 -8.83 -8.64 24.61
N ILE A 311 -8.73 -9.02 23.34
CA ILE A 311 -9.85 -9.15 22.40
C ILE A 311 -10.10 -10.64 22.19
N ILE A 312 -11.32 -11.08 22.43
CA ILE A 312 -11.71 -12.49 22.30
C ILE A 312 -12.47 -12.65 21.00
N LEU A 313 -11.99 -13.59 20.15
CA LEU A 313 -12.62 -13.95 18.88
C LEU A 313 -13.81 -14.88 19.12
#